data_18b2a685f04e0db94ddfbaedb3fa2613
#
_entry.id   18b2a685f04e0db94ddfbaedb3fa2613
#
_cell.length_a   1.000
_cell.length_b   1.000
_cell.length_c   1.000
_cell.angle_alpha   90.00
_cell.angle_beta   90.00
_cell.angle_gamma   90.00
#
_symmetry.space_group_name_H-M   'P 1'
#
loop_
_entity.id
_entity.type
_entity.pdbx_description
1 polymer ?
#
loop_
_entity_poly.entity_id
_entity_poly.type
_entity_poly.pdbx_seq_one_letter_code
_entity_poly.pdbx_strand_id
1 'polypeptide(L)'
;MSIKIALAGNPNCGKTTLFNALTGSNQFVGNWPGVTVEKKEGKFKGNKDVTIMDLPGIYSLSPYTLEEVVARNYLIGERPDAIINIIDGTNIERNLYLSTQIMELGIPVVMAVNMMDLVKKSGDVINTDKLSKKLGCEVVEISALKGTGIMEAANKAIEIASKKAEAPDRKSVV
;
A
#
# COMPACT_ATOMS: atom_id res chain seq x y z
N MET A 1 -9.70 7.38 -17.52
CA MET A 1 -8.30 7.04 -17.30
C MET A 1 -8.21 6.00 -16.18
N SER A 2 -7.53 4.89 -16.44
CA SER A 2 -7.47 3.80 -15.45
C SER A 2 -6.25 3.99 -14.55
N ILE A 3 -6.48 3.89 -13.24
CA ILE A 3 -5.45 4.05 -12.22
C ILE A 3 -5.25 2.71 -11.51
N LYS A 4 -4.00 2.29 -11.36
CA LYS A 4 -3.65 1.07 -10.64
C LYS A 4 -2.96 1.42 -9.33
N ILE A 5 -3.50 0.91 -8.21
CA ILE A 5 -2.93 1.10 -6.88
C ILE A 5 -2.61 -0.26 -6.29
N ALA A 6 -1.38 -0.43 -5.80
CA ALA A 6 -0.96 -1.66 -5.15
C ALA A 6 -1.01 -1.48 -3.63
N LEU A 7 -1.49 -2.52 -2.93
CA LEU A 7 -1.41 -2.60 -1.48
C LEU A 7 -0.21 -3.45 -1.10
N ALA A 8 0.70 -2.90 -0.33
CA ALA A 8 1.90 -3.59 0.12
C ALA A 8 2.04 -3.48 1.63
N GLY A 9 2.48 -4.55 2.27
CA GLY A 9 2.68 -4.56 3.72
C GLY A 9 3.15 -5.91 4.20
N ASN A 10 3.55 -5.96 5.48
CA ASN A 10 3.95 -7.20 6.13
C ASN A 10 2.74 -8.13 6.30
N PRO A 11 2.99 -9.44 6.42
CA PRO A 11 1.91 -10.35 6.80
C PRO A 11 1.26 -9.91 8.12
N ASN A 12 -0.05 -10.04 8.21
CA ASN A 12 -0.85 -9.71 9.41
C ASN A 12 -0.87 -8.22 9.79
N CYS A 13 -0.60 -7.33 8.85
CA CYS A 13 -0.72 -5.88 9.09
C CYS A 13 -2.14 -5.33 8.85
N GLY A 14 -3.09 -6.19 8.46
CA GLY A 14 -4.46 -5.78 8.17
C GLY A 14 -4.72 -5.48 6.69
N LYS A 15 -3.80 -5.87 5.82
CA LYS A 15 -3.88 -5.59 4.38
C LYS A 15 -5.12 -6.19 3.72
N THR A 16 -5.45 -7.44 4.05
CA THR A 16 -6.65 -8.11 3.51
C THR A 16 -7.93 -7.40 3.93
N THR A 17 -8.03 -6.98 5.20
CA THR A 17 -9.18 -6.24 5.71
C THR A 17 -9.33 -4.92 4.96
N LEU A 18 -8.22 -4.21 4.73
CA LEU A 18 -8.24 -2.97 3.97
C LEU A 18 -8.66 -3.21 2.52
N PHE A 19 -8.11 -4.24 1.88
CA PHE A 19 -8.46 -4.59 0.50
C PHE A 19 -9.97 -4.86 0.37
N ASN A 20 -10.53 -5.65 1.28
CA ASN A 20 -11.95 -5.96 1.27
C ASN A 20 -12.81 -4.71 1.48
N ALA A 21 -12.38 -3.82 2.37
CA ALA A 21 -13.09 -2.57 2.63
C ALA A 21 -13.07 -1.63 1.41
N LEU A 22 -11.99 -1.63 0.64
CA LEU A 22 -11.86 -0.76 -0.55
C LEU A 22 -12.62 -1.30 -1.75
N THR A 23 -12.70 -2.62 -1.92
CA THR A 23 -13.26 -3.24 -3.13
C THR A 23 -14.66 -3.82 -2.95
N GLY A 24 -15.05 -4.15 -1.72
CA GLY A 24 -16.35 -4.78 -1.48
C GLY A 24 -16.46 -6.12 -2.21
N SER A 25 -17.53 -6.29 -2.99
CA SER A 25 -17.77 -7.51 -3.77
C SER A 25 -17.09 -7.52 -5.14
N ASN A 26 -16.42 -6.43 -5.52
CA ASN A 26 -15.81 -6.28 -6.85
C ASN A 26 -14.38 -6.83 -6.87
N GLN A 27 -14.23 -8.11 -6.52
CA GLN A 27 -12.92 -8.76 -6.43
C GLN A 27 -12.77 -9.87 -7.46
N PHE A 28 -11.57 -10.01 -7.97
CA PHE A 28 -11.14 -11.15 -8.77
C PHE A 28 -10.02 -11.88 -8.02
N VAL A 29 -10.17 -13.19 -7.84
CA VAL A 29 -9.22 -14.04 -7.13
C VAL A 29 -8.71 -15.13 -8.05
N GLY A 30 -7.40 -15.29 -8.09
CA GLY A 30 -6.74 -16.34 -8.89
C GLY A 30 -5.35 -16.58 -8.35
N ASN A 31 -4.46 -17.07 -9.20
CA ASN A 31 -3.06 -17.25 -8.85
C ASN A 31 -2.20 -16.39 -9.78
N TRP A 32 -1.05 -15.97 -9.27
CA TRP A 32 -0.05 -15.33 -10.11
C TRP A 32 0.45 -16.32 -11.16
N PRO A 33 0.75 -15.88 -12.40
CA PRO A 33 1.14 -16.81 -13.48
C PRO A 33 2.30 -17.73 -13.08
N GLY A 34 2.09 -19.03 -13.28
CA GLY A 34 3.12 -20.04 -13.09
C GLY A 34 3.44 -20.40 -11.64
N VAL A 35 2.70 -19.85 -10.67
CA VAL A 35 2.99 -20.10 -9.25
C VAL A 35 1.69 -20.32 -8.47
N THR A 36 1.83 -20.80 -7.23
CA THR A 36 0.69 -21.08 -6.35
C THR A 36 0.34 -19.91 -5.43
N VAL A 37 0.99 -18.76 -5.61
CA VAL A 37 0.72 -17.57 -4.81
C VAL A 37 -0.60 -16.95 -5.27
N GLU A 38 -1.48 -16.66 -4.31
CA GLU A 38 -2.79 -16.10 -4.57
C GLU A 38 -2.70 -14.68 -5.09
N LYS A 39 -3.46 -14.39 -6.15
CA LYS A 39 -3.56 -13.05 -6.73
C LYS A 39 -4.96 -12.51 -6.49
N LYS A 40 -5.04 -11.36 -5.84
CA LYS A 40 -6.31 -10.68 -5.60
C LYS A 40 -6.26 -9.28 -6.18
N GLU A 41 -7.22 -8.96 -7.02
CA GLU A 41 -7.41 -7.59 -7.50
C GLU A 41 -8.89 -7.23 -7.49
N GLY A 42 -9.19 -5.95 -7.45
CA GLY A 42 -10.58 -5.52 -7.45
C GLY A 42 -10.71 -4.07 -7.85
N LYS A 43 -11.92 -3.67 -8.15
CA LYS A 43 -12.23 -2.28 -8.43
C LYS A 43 -12.53 -1.55 -7.13
N PHE A 44 -12.00 -0.34 -7.00
CA PHE A 44 -12.31 0.50 -5.85
C PHE A 44 -13.80 0.86 -5.90
N LYS A 45 -14.51 0.62 -4.80
CA LYS A 45 -15.96 0.88 -4.73
C LYS A 45 -16.33 2.36 -4.87
N GLY A 46 -15.40 3.27 -4.57
CA GLY A 46 -15.62 4.70 -4.72
C GLY A 46 -15.36 5.24 -6.11
N ASN A 47 -14.62 4.50 -6.94
CA ASN A 47 -14.32 4.88 -8.32
C ASN A 47 -13.89 3.65 -9.11
N LYS A 48 -14.73 3.20 -10.04
CA LYS A 48 -14.50 1.97 -10.80
C LYS A 48 -13.33 2.05 -11.80
N ASP A 49 -12.82 3.25 -12.06
CA ASP A 49 -11.63 3.43 -12.89
C ASP A 49 -10.34 3.13 -12.13
N VAL A 50 -10.45 2.92 -10.82
CA VAL A 50 -9.32 2.59 -9.96
C VAL A 50 -9.32 1.10 -9.66
N THR A 51 -8.22 0.42 -10.01
CA THR A 51 -8.00 -1.00 -9.70
C THR A 51 -7.05 -1.10 -8.52
N ILE A 52 -7.42 -1.92 -7.54
CA ILE A 52 -6.60 -2.19 -6.35
C ILE A 52 -6.01 -3.58 -6.50
N MET A 53 -4.68 -3.68 -6.43
CA MET A 53 -3.97 -4.96 -6.44
C MET A 53 -3.49 -5.28 -5.04
N ASP A 54 -3.94 -6.41 -4.49
CA ASP A 54 -3.49 -6.88 -3.18
C ASP A 54 -2.25 -7.76 -3.36
N LEU A 55 -1.08 -7.20 -3.05
CA LEU A 55 0.17 -7.96 -3.15
C LEU A 55 0.28 -8.94 -1.98
N PRO A 56 1.07 -10.03 -2.14
CA PRO A 56 1.35 -10.93 -1.03
C PRO A 56 1.96 -10.18 0.15
N GLY A 57 1.67 -10.62 1.38
CA GLY A 57 2.31 -10.08 2.57
C GLY A 57 3.79 -10.42 2.57
N ILE A 58 4.64 -9.42 2.71
CA ILE A 58 6.10 -9.60 2.62
C ILE A 58 6.79 -8.73 3.67
N TYR A 59 7.98 -9.15 4.08
CA TYR A 59 8.82 -8.37 5.01
C TYR A 59 9.85 -7.52 4.29
N SER A 60 10.16 -7.87 3.04
CA SER A 60 11.13 -7.14 2.22
C SER A 60 10.88 -7.39 0.73
N LEU A 61 11.58 -6.68 -0.13
CA LEU A 61 11.58 -6.91 -1.57
C LEU A 61 12.77 -7.77 -2.01
N SER A 62 13.46 -8.39 -1.06
CA SER A 62 14.56 -9.32 -1.35
C SER A 62 14.00 -10.61 -1.93
N PRO A 63 14.62 -11.19 -2.96
CA PRO A 63 14.05 -12.35 -3.69
C PRO A 63 14.31 -13.69 -2.98
N TYR A 64 13.99 -13.79 -1.69
CA TYR A 64 14.23 -15.01 -0.92
C TYR A 64 13.02 -15.94 -0.85
N THR A 65 11.81 -15.41 -0.91
CA THR A 65 10.59 -16.22 -0.92
C THR A 65 9.85 -16.00 -2.22
N LEU A 66 8.94 -16.92 -2.56
CA LEU A 66 8.12 -16.81 -3.75
C LEU A 66 7.23 -15.57 -3.69
N GLU A 67 6.67 -15.27 -2.51
CA GLU A 67 5.84 -14.09 -2.29
C GLU A 67 6.64 -12.80 -2.53
N GLU A 68 7.87 -12.73 -2.06
CA GLU A 68 8.74 -11.57 -2.27
C GLU A 68 9.10 -11.39 -3.74
N VAL A 69 9.38 -12.50 -4.44
CA VAL A 69 9.67 -12.46 -5.88
C VAL A 69 8.45 -11.94 -6.65
N VAL A 70 7.27 -12.45 -6.34
CA VAL A 70 6.03 -12.03 -7.00
C VAL A 70 5.76 -10.54 -6.79
N ALA A 71 5.84 -10.08 -5.56
CA ALA A 71 5.59 -8.67 -5.23
C ALA A 71 6.61 -7.75 -5.91
N ARG A 72 7.88 -8.11 -5.83
CA ARG A 72 8.97 -7.34 -6.46
C ARG A 72 8.79 -7.25 -7.97
N ASN A 73 8.53 -8.38 -8.62
CA ASN A 73 8.37 -8.40 -10.07
C ASN A 73 7.16 -7.58 -10.52
N TYR A 74 6.06 -7.62 -9.76
CA TYR A 74 4.91 -6.78 -10.05
C TYR A 74 5.24 -5.30 -9.94
N LEU A 75 5.87 -4.89 -8.84
CA LEU A 75 6.17 -3.48 -8.61
C LEU A 75 7.15 -2.91 -9.63
N ILE A 76 8.14 -3.69 -10.03
CA ILE A 76 9.15 -3.25 -11.00
C ILE A 76 8.61 -3.34 -12.44
N GLY A 77 7.93 -4.43 -12.78
CA GLY A 77 7.46 -4.69 -14.15
C GLY A 77 6.21 -3.90 -14.52
N GLU A 78 5.18 -3.98 -13.68
CA GLU A 78 3.89 -3.33 -13.95
C GLU A 78 3.88 -1.85 -13.53
N ARG A 79 4.69 -1.48 -12.56
CA ARG A 79 4.80 -0.13 -12.01
C ARG A 79 3.42 0.51 -11.79
N PRO A 80 2.74 0.17 -10.70
CA PRO A 80 1.44 0.77 -10.39
C PRO A 80 1.57 2.30 -10.28
N ASP A 81 0.45 2.99 -10.42
CA ASP A 81 0.44 4.45 -10.37
C ASP A 81 0.68 5.00 -8.98
N ALA A 82 0.32 4.21 -7.96
CA ALA A 82 0.59 4.53 -6.56
C ALA A 82 0.62 3.26 -5.74
N ILE A 83 1.25 3.35 -4.57
CA ILE A 83 1.29 2.25 -3.60
C ILE A 83 0.70 2.76 -2.28
N ILE A 84 -0.19 1.97 -1.68
CA ILE A 84 -0.59 2.16 -0.30
C ILE A 84 0.22 1.16 0.52
N ASN A 85 1.18 1.66 1.27
CA ASN A 85 1.99 0.84 2.16
C ASN A 85 1.32 0.79 3.53
N ILE A 86 0.74 -0.36 3.87
CA ILE A 86 0.04 -0.56 5.13
C ILE A 86 1.05 -1.04 6.16
N ILE A 87 1.12 -0.36 7.29
CA ILE A 87 1.98 -0.76 8.37
C ILE A 87 1.16 -0.98 9.65
N ASP A 88 1.64 -1.89 10.48
CA ASP A 88 1.05 -2.17 11.79
C ASP A 88 1.55 -1.13 12.78
N GLY A 89 0.65 -0.24 13.23
CA GLY A 89 0.97 0.82 14.15
C GLY A 89 1.43 0.33 15.52
N THR A 90 1.12 -0.92 15.87
CA THR A 90 1.58 -1.53 17.13
C THR A 90 2.99 -2.10 17.04
N ASN A 91 3.57 -2.12 15.84
CA ASN A 91 4.90 -2.71 15.61
C ASN A 91 5.60 -2.01 14.43
N ILE A 92 5.78 -0.70 14.55
CA ILE A 92 6.26 0.15 13.45
C ILE A 92 7.65 -0.25 12.96
N GLU A 93 8.59 -0.45 13.86
CA GLU A 93 9.99 -0.71 13.48
C GLU A 93 10.12 -1.91 12.54
N ARG A 94 9.38 -2.98 12.83
CA ARG A 94 9.37 -4.19 12.00
C ARG A 94 8.86 -3.92 10.60
N ASN A 95 7.91 -3.00 10.47
CA ASN A 95 7.27 -2.70 9.19
C ASN A 95 8.07 -1.73 8.32
N LEU A 96 8.88 -0.86 8.94
CA LEU A 96 9.57 0.21 8.21
C LEU A 96 10.67 -0.29 7.27
N TYR A 97 11.21 -1.48 7.50
CA TYR A 97 12.22 -2.03 6.60
C TYR A 97 11.66 -2.17 5.16
N LEU A 98 10.47 -2.74 5.05
CA LEU A 98 9.80 -2.84 3.76
C LEU A 98 9.49 -1.45 3.19
N SER A 99 9.05 -0.53 4.05
CA SER A 99 8.69 0.83 3.63
C SER A 99 9.86 1.54 2.94
N THR A 100 11.06 1.42 3.49
CA THR A 100 12.24 2.04 2.88
C THR A 100 12.55 1.47 1.51
N GLN A 101 12.38 0.17 1.34
CA GLN A 101 12.59 -0.48 0.04
C GLN A 101 11.55 -0.06 -1.00
N ILE A 102 10.30 0.07 -0.57
CA ILE A 102 9.22 0.54 -1.45
C ILE A 102 9.49 1.98 -1.89
N MET A 103 9.94 2.85 -0.98
CA MET A 103 10.26 4.24 -1.30
C MET A 103 11.36 4.37 -2.36
N GLU A 104 12.31 3.44 -2.37
CA GLU A 104 13.41 3.44 -3.34
C GLU A 104 12.96 3.14 -4.78
N LEU A 105 11.77 2.59 -4.97
CA LEU A 105 11.26 2.28 -6.31
C LEU A 105 10.86 3.52 -7.12
N GLY A 106 10.67 4.66 -6.47
CA GLY A 106 10.28 5.89 -7.15
C GLY A 106 8.81 5.96 -7.55
N ILE A 107 7.99 5.03 -7.08
CA ILE A 107 6.54 5.04 -7.29
C ILE A 107 5.92 5.86 -6.15
N PRO A 108 4.91 6.74 -6.43
CA PRO A 108 4.25 7.49 -5.35
C PRO A 108 3.67 6.57 -4.28
N VAL A 109 3.91 6.89 -3.01
CA VAL A 109 3.52 6.07 -1.87
C VAL A 109 2.70 6.87 -0.87
N VAL A 110 1.60 6.27 -0.39
CA VAL A 110 0.89 6.73 0.80
C VAL A 110 1.08 5.65 1.86
N MET A 111 1.52 6.06 3.04
CA MET A 111 1.65 5.14 4.16
C MET A 111 0.36 5.16 4.98
N ALA A 112 -0.24 4.00 5.16
CA ALA A 112 -1.44 3.84 6.00
C ALA A 112 -1.01 3.15 7.30
N VAL A 113 -1.01 3.90 8.39
CA VAL A 113 -0.67 3.35 9.72
C VAL A 113 -1.96 2.77 10.29
N ASN A 114 -2.02 1.44 10.28
CA ASN A 114 -3.19 0.70 10.70
C ASN A 114 -3.17 0.41 12.20
N MET A 115 -4.31 -0.01 12.72
CA MET A 115 -4.50 -0.37 14.13
C MET A 115 -4.30 0.82 15.07
N MET A 116 -4.61 2.02 14.58
CA MET A 116 -4.48 3.24 15.38
C MET A 116 -5.41 3.28 16.58
N ASP A 117 -6.54 2.58 16.50
CA ASP A 117 -7.42 2.39 17.66
C ASP A 117 -6.71 1.67 18.80
N LEU A 118 -5.94 0.63 18.48
CA LEU A 118 -5.15 -0.12 19.46
C LEU A 118 -3.98 0.71 20.00
N VAL A 119 -3.32 1.47 19.14
CA VAL A 119 -2.22 2.36 19.54
C VAL A 119 -2.70 3.39 20.55
N LYS A 120 -3.83 4.04 20.27
CA LYS A 120 -4.41 5.04 21.17
C LYS A 120 -4.86 4.42 22.50
N LYS A 121 -5.42 3.21 22.44
CA LYS A 121 -5.89 2.48 23.64
C LYS A 121 -4.72 2.11 24.55
N SER A 122 -3.56 1.78 24.01
CA SER A 122 -2.38 1.44 24.80
C SER A 122 -1.66 2.67 25.38
N GLY A 123 -2.10 3.88 24.99
CA GLY A 123 -1.47 5.12 25.44
C GLY A 123 -0.23 5.54 24.64
N ASP A 124 0.11 4.78 23.62
CA ASP A 124 1.24 5.12 22.75
C ASP A 124 0.86 6.24 21.78
N VAL A 125 1.86 7.02 21.38
CA VAL A 125 1.68 8.12 20.44
C VAL A 125 2.63 7.92 19.26
N ILE A 126 2.09 7.97 18.06
CA ILE A 126 2.88 7.96 16.83
C ILE A 126 2.85 9.36 16.24
N ASN A 127 4.03 9.97 16.07
CA ASN A 127 4.14 11.26 15.42
C ASN A 127 4.14 11.08 13.90
N THR A 128 2.95 11.12 13.30
CA THR A 128 2.78 10.89 11.87
C THR A 128 3.41 12.00 11.02
N ASP A 129 3.45 13.24 11.52
CA ASP A 129 4.09 14.35 10.81
C ASP A 129 5.59 14.12 10.68
N LYS A 130 6.23 13.70 11.78
CA LYS A 130 7.66 13.40 11.79
C LYS A 130 7.98 12.20 10.90
N LEU A 131 7.13 11.17 10.93
CA LEU A 131 7.27 9.99 10.09
C LEU A 131 7.13 10.37 8.60
N SER A 132 6.16 11.21 8.27
CA SER A 132 5.95 11.72 6.92
C SER A 132 7.19 12.46 6.40
N LYS A 133 7.75 13.34 7.22
CA LYS A 133 8.96 14.10 6.85
C LYS A 133 10.17 13.18 6.64
N LYS A 134 10.33 12.21 7.50
CA LYS A 134 11.45 11.26 7.43
C LYS A 134 11.41 10.38 6.19
N LEU A 135 10.23 9.90 5.83
CA LEU A 135 10.03 9.00 4.70
C LEU A 135 9.77 9.73 3.39
N GLY A 136 9.37 10.99 3.46
CA GLY A 136 9.07 11.77 2.26
C GLY A 136 7.76 11.38 1.58
N CYS A 137 6.78 10.88 2.34
CA CYS A 137 5.49 10.50 1.81
C CYS A 137 4.35 10.91 2.75
N GLU A 138 3.12 10.93 2.22
CA GLU A 138 1.94 11.18 3.03
C GLU A 138 1.70 10.00 3.97
N VAL A 139 1.32 10.30 5.22
CA VAL A 139 1.00 9.30 6.23
C VAL A 139 -0.44 9.51 6.69
N VAL A 140 -1.24 8.47 6.64
CA VAL A 140 -2.65 8.49 7.04
C VAL A 140 -2.86 7.49 8.18
N GLU A 141 -3.53 7.89 9.23
CA GLU A 141 -3.91 7.01 10.33
C GLU A 141 -5.20 6.29 9.98
N ILE A 142 -5.21 4.96 10.09
CA ILE A 142 -6.40 4.16 9.78
C ILE A 142 -6.68 3.12 10.86
N SER A 143 -7.91 2.63 10.86
CA SER A 143 -8.29 1.36 11.48
C SER A 143 -9.12 0.61 10.46
N ALA A 144 -8.50 -0.34 9.77
CA ALA A 144 -9.17 -1.12 8.73
C ALA A 144 -10.35 -1.90 9.30
N LEU A 145 -10.19 -2.45 10.50
CA LEU A 145 -11.24 -3.22 11.18
C LEU A 145 -12.46 -2.36 11.51
N LYS A 146 -12.25 -1.13 11.97
CA LYS A 146 -13.33 -0.19 12.30
C LYS A 146 -13.81 0.64 11.11
N GLY A 147 -13.09 0.60 10.01
CA GLY A 147 -13.45 1.35 8.80
C GLY A 147 -13.08 2.82 8.83
N THR A 148 -12.20 3.26 9.77
CA THR A 148 -11.80 4.67 9.86
C THR A 148 -10.55 4.96 9.03
N GLY A 149 -10.54 6.11 8.35
CA GLY A 149 -9.40 6.58 7.56
C GLY A 149 -9.20 5.88 6.23
N ILE A 150 -9.99 4.87 5.92
CA ILE A 150 -9.84 4.04 4.72
C ILE A 150 -10.02 4.87 3.44
N MET A 151 -11.10 5.64 3.37
CA MET A 151 -11.39 6.46 2.19
C MET A 151 -10.36 7.59 2.04
N GLU A 152 -9.86 8.12 3.14
CA GLU A 152 -8.81 9.13 3.11
C GLU A 152 -7.54 8.57 2.49
N ALA A 153 -7.12 7.37 2.90
CA ALA A 153 -5.95 6.71 2.34
C ALA A 153 -6.11 6.45 0.84
N ALA A 154 -7.29 5.95 0.43
CA ALA A 154 -7.57 5.70 -0.98
C ALA A 154 -7.56 6.98 -1.80
N ASN A 155 -8.21 8.03 -1.32
CA ASN A 155 -8.28 9.31 -2.03
C ASN A 155 -6.90 9.98 -2.13
N LYS A 156 -6.07 9.87 -1.10
CA LYS A 156 -4.69 10.36 -1.14
C LYS A 156 -3.88 9.61 -2.19
N ALA A 157 -4.02 8.31 -2.27
CA ALA A 157 -3.33 7.50 -3.27
C ALA A 157 -3.76 7.87 -4.69
N ILE A 158 -5.06 8.07 -4.90
CA ILE A 158 -5.59 8.50 -6.20
C ILE A 158 -5.05 9.89 -6.56
N GLU A 159 -5.00 10.80 -5.60
CA GLU A 159 -4.49 12.15 -5.79
C GLU A 159 -3.02 12.14 -6.23
N ILE A 160 -2.16 11.42 -5.54
CA ILE A 160 -0.73 11.36 -5.90
C ILE A 160 -0.50 10.61 -7.21
N ALA A 161 -1.31 9.61 -7.53
CA ALA A 161 -1.26 8.91 -8.81
C ALA A 161 -1.61 9.85 -9.96
N SER A 162 -2.64 10.68 -9.79
CA SER A 162 -3.06 11.66 -10.78
C SER A 162 -2.01 12.75 -10.98
N LYS A 163 -1.40 13.23 -9.91
CA LYS A 163 -0.33 14.22 -9.98
C LYS A 163 0.90 13.70 -10.73
N LYS A 164 1.22 12.42 -10.55
CA LYS A 164 2.33 11.79 -11.26
C LYS A 164 2.09 11.82 -12.78
N ALA A 165 0.85 11.54 -13.20
CA ALA A 165 0.50 11.55 -14.64
C ALA A 165 0.64 12.93 -15.27
N GLU A 166 0.53 14.00 -14.47
CA GLU A 166 0.66 15.39 -14.91
C GLU A 166 2.07 15.95 -14.74
N ALA A 167 2.91 15.30 -13.94
CA ALA A 167 4.26 15.79 -13.64
C ALA A 167 5.24 15.45 -14.76
N PRO A 168 6.26 16.31 -15.01
CA PRO A 168 7.35 15.96 -15.91
C PRO A 168 8.06 14.70 -15.44
N ASP A 169 8.64 13.97 -16.39
CA ASP A 169 9.40 12.77 -16.09
C ASP A 169 10.59 13.10 -15.17
N ARG A 170 10.55 12.58 -13.94
CA ARG A 170 11.58 12.83 -12.94
C ARG A 170 12.93 12.22 -13.29
N LYS A 171 12.97 11.27 -14.21
CA LYS A 171 14.23 10.68 -14.68
C LYS A 171 15.13 11.69 -15.39
N SER A 172 14.55 12.75 -15.92
CA SER A 172 15.30 13.80 -16.60
C SER A 172 15.89 14.84 -15.65
N VAL A 173 15.59 14.76 -14.35
CA VAL A 173 16.00 15.76 -13.36
C VAL A 173 17.18 15.28 -12.50
N VAL A 174 17.58 14.05 -12.65
CA VAL A 174 18.69 13.47 -11.88
C VAL A 174 20.02 13.66 -12.56
#